data_3b6cdba11b82a786caaa34002c82c8c1
#
_entry.id   3b6cdba11b82a786caaa34002c82c8c1
#
_cell.length_a   1.000
_cell.length_b   1.000
_cell.length_c   1.000
_cell.angle_alpha   90.00
_cell.angle_beta   90.00
_cell.angle_gamma   90.00
#
_symmetry.space_group_name_H-M   'P 1'
#
loop_
_entity.id
_entity.type
_entity.pdbx_description
1 polymer ?
#
loop_
_entity_poly.entity_id
_entity_poly.type
_entity_poly.pdbx_seq_one_letter_code
_entity_poly.pdbx_strand_id
1 'polypeptide(L)'
;DSVAARAPKQLTVLTSSMSYEQERKNRADTSQTRDYFERITGNKTVTWGCECHLLIPDQTSGAVNPDWTYMMSSAMGAANSSGSGPYTLTYSLTQGQTNEYPMTLVRELNEVMSESVWGAVAEEMTLSVAQGDEPKLSFTGTASDYAATATTTVNDLSLTPGDTVIQVTSAHTLSVNSVVKIGTEDGSDNTGFRITAVDTTASTITLDQGIGTDVSNGDAIIPFFDPDITTTSSSLINGISGQLDWGGTSDFEINSFSLTVKNNFKPVQEAFKASVQDYIPGRRDITGEVVITGAKDKIMTLIYRYNFDSSNNIVARFGSSSSGEEKMTVTIAKPEFDFSEVTVPEAEEVTINLPFTALATTDTATDAVSIAITTN
;
A
#
# COMPACT_ATOMS: atom_id res chain seq x y z
N ASP A 1 -19.46 1.87 -12.93
CA ASP A 1 -18.12 1.80 -13.53
C ASP A 1 -17.61 0.39 -13.33
N SER A 2 -17.51 -0.36 -14.42
CA SER A 2 -16.92 -1.68 -14.41
C SER A 2 -15.41 -1.53 -14.20
N VAL A 3 -14.97 -1.64 -12.96
CA VAL A 3 -13.55 -1.86 -12.68
C VAL A 3 -13.20 -3.19 -13.33
N ALA A 4 -12.36 -3.17 -14.37
CA ALA A 4 -11.81 -4.38 -14.91
C ALA A 4 -11.16 -5.13 -13.76
N ALA A 5 -11.68 -6.33 -13.47
CA ALA A 5 -11.15 -7.18 -12.40
C ALA A 5 -9.68 -7.46 -12.74
N ARG A 6 -8.76 -6.77 -12.08
CA ARG A 6 -7.35 -7.14 -12.10
C ARG A 6 -7.22 -8.34 -11.19
N ALA A 7 -6.44 -9.32 -11.59
CA ALA A 7 -6.19 -10.51 -10.77
C ALA A 7 -5.77 -10.08 -9.35
N PRO A 8 -6.46 -10.53 -8.31
CA PRO A 8 -6.12 -10.18 -6.93
C PRO A 8 -4.73 -10.72 -6.61
N LYS A 9 -4.01 -10.02 -5.74
CA LYS A 9 -2.71 -10.45 -5.24
C LYS A 9 -2.73 -10.57 -3.73
N GLN A 10 -2.14 -11.62 -3.23
CA GLN A 10 -1.94 -11.80 -1.81
C GLN A 10 -0.61 -11.15 -1.41
N LEU A 11 -0.66 -10.22 -0.46
CA LEU A 11 0.52 -9.62 0.13
C LEU A 11 0.80 -10.27 1.49
N THR A 12 2.01 -10.77 1.67
CA THR A 12 2.51 -11.18 2.98
C THR A 12 2.95 -9.95 3.76
N VAL A 13 2.21 -9.61 4.82
CA VAL A 13 2.45 -8.42 5.63
C VAL A 13 3.04 -8.76 6.99
N LEU A 14 3.91 -7.89 7.50
CA LEU A 14 4.38 -7.90 8.89
C LEU A 14 3.33 -7.28 9.81
N THR A 15 2.78 -6.14 9.37
CA THR A 15 1.72 -5.43 10.06
C THR A 15 0.73 -4.86 9.06
N SER A 16 -0.53 -4.77 9.44
CA SER A 16 -1.56 -4.08 8.67
C SER A 16 -2.54 -3.38 9.58
N SER A 17 -3.02 -2.22 9.15
CA SER A 17 -4.04 -1.44 9.83
C SER A 17 -5.07 -0.92 8.85
N MET A 18 -6.33 -0.92 9.24
CA MET A 18 -7.41 -0.23 8.56
C MET A 18 -8.23 0.49 9.63
N SER A 19 -8.51 1.76 9.43
CA SER A 19 -9.22 2.58 10.40
C SER A 19 -10.30 3.41 9.72
N TYR A 20 -11.42 3.50 10.38
CA TYR A 20 -12.56 4.29 9.96
C TYR A 20 -12.97 5.22 11.09
N GLU A 21 -13.07 6.50 10.78
CA GLU A 21 -13.56 7.52 11.69
C GLU A 21 -14.65 8.35 10.98
N GLN A 22 -15.71 8.64 11.70
CA GLN A 22 -16.77 9.54 11.24
C GLN A 22 -16.94 10.70 12.21
N GLU A 23 -16.81 11.91 11.69
CA GLU A 23 -17.03 13.10 12.48
C GLU A 23 -18.48 13.14 13.01
N ARG A 24 -18.61 13.42 14.30
CA ARG A 24 -19.91 13.58 14.95
C ARG A 24 -19.93 14.88 15.75
N LYS A 25 -20.82 15.78 15.39
CA LYS A 25 -21.02 17.06 16.09
C LYS A 25 -22.32 17.04 16.86
N ASN A 26 -22.29 17.49 18.09
CA ASN A 26 -23.51 17.72 18.85
C ASN A 26 -24.24 18.91 18.24
N ARG A 27 -25.55 18.79 18.07
CA ARG A 27 -26.40 19.91 17.65
C ARG A 27 -26.49 20.92 18.78
N ALA A 28 -26.05 22.14 18.51
CA ALA A 28 -25.92 23.22 19.51
C ALA A 28 -27.16 24.12 19.56
N ASP A 29 -28.34 23.61 19.19
CA ASP A 29 -29.57 24.38 19.24
C ASP A 29 -29.99 24.70 20.69
N THR A 30 -30.59 25.85 20.90
CA THR A 30 -31.19 26.21 22.18
C THR A 30 -32.39 25.30 22.41
N SER A 31 -32.31 24.42 23.38
CA SER A 31 -33.41 23.55 23.81
C SER A 31 -33.89 23.93 25.19
N GLN A 32 -35.08 23.46 25.57
CA GLN A 32 -35.62 23.63 26.92
C GLN A 32 -34.88 22.81 27.98
N THR A 33 -34.01 21.92 27.56
CA THR A 33 -33.19 21.07 28.42
C THR A 33 -31.71 21.43 28.29
N ARG A 34 -30.88 21.09 29.31
CA ARG A 34 -29.43 21.30 29.29
C ARG A 34 -28.69 20.21 28.47
N ASP A 35 -29.40 19.17 28.02
CA ASP A 35 -28.82 18.02 27.35
C ASP A 35 -28.91 18.17 25.84
N TYR A 36 -27.86 17.69 25.13
CA TYR A 36 -27.91 17.55 23.68
C TYR A 36 -28.82 16.38 23.31
N PHE A 37 -29.77 16.61 22.40
CA PHE A 37 -30.74 15.60 22.03
C PHE A 37 -30.43 14.94 20.66
N GLU A 38 -29.51 15.50 19.90
CA GLU A 38 -29.17 15.01 18.56
C GLU A 38 -27.69 15.24 18.24
N ARG A 39 -27.10 14.30 17.47
CA ARG A 39 -25.77 14.42 16.88
C ARG A 39 -25.89 14.46 15.37
N ILE A 40 -25.13 15.37 14.75
CA ILE A 40 -25.01 15.46 13.30
C ILE A 40 -23.77 14.66 12.91
N THR A 41 -23.94 13.74 11.98
CA THR A 41 -22.84 12.97 11.37
C THR A 41 -22.21 13.80 10.26
N GLY A 42 -20.91 13.95 10.30
CA GLY A 42 -20.10 14.66 9.31
C GLY A 42 -19.36 13.71 8.38
N ASN A 43 -18.21 14.16 7.93
CA ASN A 43 -17.39 13.46 6.96
C ASN A 43 -16.77 12.18 7.54
N LYS A 44 -16.55 11.22 6.65
CA LYS A 44 -15.82 9.99 6.93
C LYS A 44 -14.34 10.19 6.60
N THR A 45 -13.48 9.67 7.45
CA THR A 45 -12.04 9.55 7.20
C THR A 45 -11.68 8.08 7.29
N VAL A 46 -11.10 7.55 6.23
CA VAL A 46 -10.62 6.18 6.16
C VAL A 46 -9.12 6.20 5.93
N THR A 47 -8.37 5.52 6.78
CA THR A 47 -6.93 5.38 6.65
C THR A 47 -6.54 3.92 6.63
N TRP A 48 -5.45 3.62 5.96
CA TRP A 48 -4.89 2.28 5.90
C TRP A 48 -3.37 2.34 5.97
N GLY A 49 -2.76 1.24 6.40
CA GLY A 49 -1.33 1.08 6.41
C GLY A 49 -0.94 -0.39 6.41
N CYS A 50 0.20 -0.68 5.81
CA CYS A 50 0.82 -2.00 5.85
C CYS A 50 2.34 -1.89 5.78
N GLU A 51 3.00 -2.87 6.39
CA GLU A 51 4.43 -3.08 6.31
C GLU A 51 4.69 -4.51 5.82
N CYS A 52 5.59 -4.67 4.88
CA CYS A 52 5.98 -5.96 4.32
C CYS A 52 7.49 -6.03 4.07
N HIS A 53 8.01 -7.25 4.00
CA HIS A 53 9.38 -7.45 3.52
C HIS A 53 9.47 -7.14 2.03
N LEU A 54 10.64 -6.68 1.60
CA LEU A 54 10.94 -6.53 0.19
C LEU A 54 11.20 -7.91 -0.41
N LEU A 55 10.16 -8.49 -0.98
CA LEU A 55 10.23 -9.76 -1.69
C LEU A 55 10.33 -9.50 -3.19
N ILE A 56 11.30 -10.10 -3.85
CA ILE A 56 11.43 -10.07 -5.30
C ILE A 56 10.92 -11.40 -5.87
N PRO A 57 9.99 -11.37 -6.83
CA PRO A 57 9.45 -12.60 -7.41
C PRO A 57 10.51 -13.33 -8.21
N ASP A 58 10.61 -14.65 -8.00
CA ASP A 58 11.40 -15.57 -8.83
C ASP A 58 10.68 -15.74 -10.17
N GLN A 59 11.03 -14.94 -11.15
CA GLN A 59 10.40 -15.05 -12.47
C GLN A 59 11.38 -15.48 -13.54
N THR A 60 11.06 -16.59 -14.18
CA THR A 60 11.80 -17.15 -15.32
C THR A 60 11.24 -16.75 -16.68
N SER A 61 10.04 -16.14 -16.73
CA SER A 61 9.42 -15.68 -17.97
C SER A 61 8.32 -14.65 -17.72
N GLY A 62 8.21 -13.64 -18.58
CA GLY A 62 7.12 -12.67 -18.56
C GLY A 62 7.42 -11.37 -17.77
N ALA A 63 6.38 -10.62 -17.44
CA ALA A 63 6.53 -9.36 -16.72
C ALA A 63 6.76 -9.60 -15.22
N VAL A 64 7.78 -8.97 -14.67
CA VAL A 64 7.99 -8.92 -13.21
C VAL A 64 6.77 -8.29 -12.55
N ASN A 65 6.21 -8.97 -11.57
CA ASN A 65 5.00 -8.49 -10.91
C ASN A 65 4.99 -8.83 -9.41
N PRO A 66 5.75 -8.09 -8.59
CA PRO A 66 5.78 -8.27 -7.14
C PRO A 66 4.39 -8.13 -6.52
N ASP A 67 4.14 -8.77 -5.38
CA ASP A 67 2.83 -8.73 -4.72
C ASP A 67 2.46 -7.31 -4.24
N TRP A 68 3.46 -6.50 -3.89
CA TRP A 68 3.31 -5.09 -3.50
C TRP A 68 3.25 -4.10 -4.68
N THR A 69 3.21 -4.57 -5.94
CA THR A 69 3.30 -3.72 -7.14
C THR A 69 2.18 -2.68 -7.24
N TYR A 70 0.96 -3.00 -6.78
CA TYR A 70 -0.17 -2.06 -6.82
C TYR A 70 0.02 -0.89 -5.86
N MET A 71 0.56 -1.15 -4.67
CA MET A 71 0.86 -0.10 -3.68
C MET A 71 2.00 0.79 -4.15
N MET A 72 3.04 0.19 -4.72
CA MET A 72 4.15 0.93 -5.32
C MET A 72 3.68 1.78 -6.51
N SER A 73 2.81 1.24 -7.37
CA SER A 73 2.23 2.01 -8.47
C SER A 73 1.37 3.17 -7.99
N SER A 74 0.63 2.98 -6.89
CA SER A 74 -0.14 4.06 -6.27
C SER A 74 0.75 5.14 -5.65
N ALA A 75 1.92 4.77 -5.11
CA ALA A 75 2.87 5.71 -4.50
C ALA A 75 3.72 6.48 -5.53
N MET A 76 4.19 5.82 -6.58
CA MET A 76 5.15 6.38 -7.52
C MET A 76 4.57 6.60 -8.92
N GLY A 77 3.74 5.71 -9.39
CA GLY A 77 3.19 5.68 -10.75
C GLY A 77 3.36 4.30 -11.40
N ALA A 78 2.88 4.17 -12.64
CA ALA A 78 2.93 2.90 -13.37
C ALA A 78 4.35 2.39 -13.54
N ALA A 79 4.51 1.09 -13.35
CA ALA A 79 5.75 0.41 -13.61
C ALA A 79 5.94 0.13 -15.11
N ASN A 80 7.18 0.25 -15.57
CA ASN A 80 7.60 -0.15 -16.91
C ASN A 80 8.42 -1.43 -16.83
N SER A 81 7.96 -2.47 -17.53
CA SER A 81 8.69 -3.73 -17.64
C SER A 81 9.56 -3.73 -18.90
N SER A 82 10.80 -4.18 -18.77
CA SER A 82 11.75 -4.29 -19.87
C SER A 82 12.62 -5.55 -19.74
N GLY A 83 13.26 -5.97 -20.83
CA GLY A 83 14.16 -7.11 -20.86
C GLY A 83 13.51 -8.38 -21.45
N SER A 84 14.34 -9.32 -21.83
CA SER A 84 13.98 -10.66 -22.32
C SER A 84 14.60 -11.78 -21.50
N GLY A 85 15.11 -11.45 -20.33
CA GLY A 85 15.86 -12.19 -19.33
C GLY A 85 17.30 -11.65 -19.20
N PRO A 86 17.70 -11.10 -18.05
CA PRO A 86 16.90 -10.81 -16.86
C PRO A 86 15.83 -9.73 -17.09
N TYR A 87 14.71 -9.87 -16.42
CA TYR A 87 13.61 -8.91 -16.50
C TYR A 87 13.81 -7.76 -15.52
N THR A 88 13.49 -6.54 -15.93
CA THR A 88 13.58 -5.36 -15.06
C THR A 88 12.23 -4.64 -15.03
N LEU A 89 11.74 -4.41 -13.83
CA LEU A 89 10.56 -3.60 -13.56
C LEU A 89 11.02 -2.27 -12.94
N THR A 90 10.72 -1.17 -13.62
CA THR A 90 11.12 0.17 -13.18
C THR A 90 9.91 0.99 -12.80
N TYR A 91 9.87 1.46 -11.56
CA TYR A 91 8.95 2.47 -11.08
C TYR A 91 9.61 3.83 -11.18
N SER A 92 8.95 4.75 -11.87
CA SER A 92 9.37 6.14 -12.00
C SER A 92 8.24 7.04 -11.55
N LEU A 93 8.61 8.20 -11.00
CA LEU A 93 7.61 9.18 -10.60
C LEU A 93 6.84 9.67 -11.82
N THR A 94 5.54 9.77 -11.69
CA THR A 94 4.68 10.30 -12.75
C THR A 94 4.15 11.68 -12.36
N GLN A 95 3.99 12.57 -13.34
CA GLN A 95 3.33 13.86 -13.17
C GLN A 95 1.93 13.80 -13.75
N GLY A 96 0.97 14.41 -13.08
CA GLY A 96 -0.38 14.65 -13.57
C GLY A 96 -1.47 14.11 -12.66
N GLN A 97 -2.64 14.72 -12.78
CA GLN A 97 -3.84 14.39 -12.00
C GLN A 97 -4.48 13.05 -12.38
N THR A 98 -4.07 12.45 -13.50
CA THR A 98 -4.66 11.22 -14.05
C THR A 98 -3.93 9.94 -13.62
N ASN A 99 -2.91 10.05 -12.79
CA ASN A 99 -2.05 8.92 -12.41
C ASN A 99 -2.29 8.44 -10.98
N GLU A 100 -3.46 8.68 -10.45
CA GLU A 100 -3.91 8.02 -9.25
C GLU A 100 -4.25 6.58 -9.60
N TYR A 101 -3.61 5.64 -8.91
CA TYR A 101 -3.91 4.22 -9.01
C TYR A 101 -4.68 3.79 -7.77
N PRO A 102 -6.00 4.04 -7.74
CA PRO A 102 -6.82 3.61 -6.62
C PRO A 102 -6.88 2.09 -6.60
N MET A 103 -6.83 1.53 -5.42
CA MET A 103 -6.88 0.09 -5.20
C MET A 103 -7.96 -0.27 -4.18
N THR A 104 -8.35 -1.53 -4.18
CA THR A 104 -9.16 -2.11 -3.12
C THR A 104 -8.24 -3.00 -2.29
N LEU A 105 -8.20 -2.77 -0.98
CA LEU A 105 -7.47 -3.61 -0.05
C LEU A 105 -8.46 -4.38 0.80
N VAL A 106 -8.22 -5.67 0.94
CA VAL A 106 -9.03 -6.56 1.77
C VAL A 106 -8.11 -7.24 2.78
N ARG A 107 -8.50 -7.20 4.04
CA ARG A 107 -7.83 -7.90 5.13
C ARG A 107 -8.76 -8.94 5.71
N GLU A 108 -8.29 -10.17 5.76
CA GLU A 108 -8.98 -11.27 6.39
C GLU A 108 -8.49 -11.47 7.83
N LEU A 109 -9.43 -11.76 8.72
CA LEU A 109 -9.18 -12.09 10.11
C LEU A 109 -9.77 -13.49 10.40
N ASN A 110 -9.01 -14.52 10.04
CA ASN A 110 -9.31 -15.94 10.36
C ASN A 110 -10.72 -16.40 9.94
N GLU A 111 -11.16 -16.10 8.74
CA GLU A 111 -12.49 -16.47 8.21
C GLU A 111 -13.69 -15.98 9.05
N VAL A 112 -13.45 -15.24 10.11
CA VAL A 112 -14.48 -14.72 11.00
C VAL A 112 -14.95 -13.34 10.59
N MET A 113 -14.01 -12.54 10.10
CA MET A 113 -14.26 -11.13 9.74
C MET A 113 -13.35 -10.75 8.60
N SER A 114 -13.84 -9.92 7.71
CA SER A 114 -13.04 -9.19 6.72
C SER A 114 -13.23 -7.69 6.87
N GLU A 115 -12.18 -6.96 6.62
CA GLU A 115 -12.21 -5.52 6.46
C GLU A 115 -11.77 -5.17 5.05
N SER A 116 -12.44 -4.22 4.44
CA SER A 116 -12.11 -3.77 3.10
C SER A 116 -12.17 -2.25 3.01
N VAL A 117 -11.25 -1.69 2.24
CA VAL A 117 -11.19 -0.27 1.90
C VAL A 117 -11.17 -0.12 0.38
N TRP A 118 -11.95 0.82 -0.14
CA TRP A 118 -12.08 1.09 -1.58
C TRP A 118 -11.58 2.47 -1.93
N GLY A 119 -11.11 2.60 -3.17
CA GLY A 119 -10.50 3.83 -3.63
C GLY A 119 -9.31 4.23 -2.77
N ALA A 120 -8.56 3.23 -2.30
CA ALA A 120 -7.38 3.44 -1.49
C ALA A 120 -6.23 3.98 -2.35
N VAL A 121 -5.59 5.05 -1.89
CA VAL A 121 -4.39 5.62 -2.51
C VAL A 121 -3.24 5.63 -1.52
N ALA A 122 -2.02 5.35 -1.99
CA ALA A 122 -0.82 5.40 -1.16
C ALA A 122 -0.34 6.85 -1.03
N GLU A 123 -0.54 7.42 0.15
CA GLU A 123 -0.08 8.77 0.48
C GLU A 123 1.43 8.81 0.74
N GLU A 124 1.93 7.79 1.43
CA GLU A 124 3.34 7.70 1.79
C GLU A 124 3.85 6.27 1.57
N MET A 125 5.04 6.16 1.03
CA MET A 125 5.81 4.93 0.91
C MET A 125 7.17 5.13 1.54
N THR A 126 7.60 4.21 2.40
CA THR A 126 8.93 4.20 2.98
C THR A 126 9.62 2.87 2.69
N LEU A 127 10.81 2.96 2.12
CA LEU A 127 11.75 1.86 2.01
C LEU A 127 12.80 2.03 3.11
N SER A 128 13.04 1.01 3.90
CA SER A 128 14.06 1.01 4.95
C SER A 128 14.91 -0.25 4.91
N VAL A 129 16.21 -0.06 5.08
CA VAL A 129 17.20 -1.13 5.18
C VAL A 129 18.18 -0.77 6.28
N ALA A 130 18.45 -1.69 7.19
CA ALA A 130 19.48 -1.54 8.21
C ALA A 130 20.45 -2.72 8.14
N GLN A 131 21.67 -2.51 8.65
CA GLN A 131 22.69 -3.54 8.68
C GLN A 131 22.21 -4.76 9.47
N GLY A 132 22.23 -5.93 8.85
CA GLY A 132 21.79 -7.18 9.47
C GLY A 132 20.28 -7.40 9.50
N ASP A 133 19.49 -6.44 9.06
CA ASP A 133 18.05 -6.54 8.91
C ASP A 133 17.63 -6.77 7.44
N GLU A 134 16.42 -7.24 7.27
CA GLU A 134 15.79 -7.42 5.97
C GLU A 134 15.20 -6.10 5.47
N PRO A 135 15.32 -5.78 4.17
CA PRO A 135 14.66 -4.61 3.61
C PRO A 135 13.15 -4.66 3.79
N LYS A 136 12.58 -3.54 4.22
CA LYS A 136 11.14 -3.39 4.47
C LYS A 136 10.54 -2.29 3.62
N LEU A 137 9.30 -2.53 3.17
CA LEU A 137 8.45 -1.54 2.54
C LEU A 137 7.27 -1.25 3.46
N SER A 138 7.06 0.01 3.77
CA SER A 138 5.90 0.48 4.49
C SER A 138 5.07 1.39 3.58
N PHE A 139 3.77 1.19 3.58
CA PHE A 139 2.82 2.01 2.85
C PHE A 139 1.75 2.52 3.81
N THR A 140 1.42 3.78 3.70
CA THR A 140 0.27 4.36 4.40
C THR A 140 -0.54 5.21 3.42
N GLY A 141 -1.84 5.32 3.69
CA GLY A 141 -2.67 6.11 2.81
C GLY A 141 -4.09 6.29 3.31
N THR A 142 -4.88 6.88 2.45
CA THR A 142 -6.29 7.16 2.68
C THR A 142 -7.15 6.37 1.69
N ALA A 143 -8.43 6.20 2.01
CA ALA A 143 -9.38 5.52 1.15
C ALA A 143 -10.73 6.24 1.12
N SER A 144 -11.52 5.98 0.07
CA SER A 144 -12.82 6.63 -0.11
C SER A 144 -13.89 6.06 0.83
N ASP A 145 -13.87 4.77 1.07
CA ASP A 145 -14.85 4.12 1.96
C ASP A 145 -14.27 2.86 2.61
N TYR A 146 -14.98 2.37 3.64
CA TYR A 146 -14.61 1.23 4.45
C TYR A 146 -15.83 0.36 4.74
N ALA A 147 -15.63 -0.95 4.73
CA ALA A 147 -16.58 -1.89 5.29
C ALA A 147 -15.88 -2.97 6.12
N ALA A 148 -16.59 -3.40 7.16
CA ALA A 148 -16.26 -4.59 7.91
C ALA A 148 -17.43 -5.58 7.82
N THR A 149 -17.11 -6.82 7.56
CA THR A 149 -18.10 -7.89 7.43
C THR A 149 -17.67 -9.06 8.29
N ALA A 150 -18.54 -9.47 9.19
CA ALA A 150 -18.33 -10.64 10.02
C ALA A 150 -19.28 -11.77 9.58
N THR A 151 -19.04 -12.97 10.09
CA THR A 151 -19.87 -14.15 9.77
C THR A 151 -21.26 -14.03 10.36
N THR A 152 -22.25 -14.56 9.62
CA THR A 152 -23.62 -14.79 10.08
C THR A 152 -24.15 -16.08 9.47
N THR A 153 -25.42 -16.36 9.60
CA THR A 153 -26.07 -17.53 8.99
C THR A 153 -27.35 -17.14 8.27
N VAL A 154 -27.68 -17.88 7.25
CA VAL A 154 -28.97 -17.82 6.57
C VAL A 154 -30.08 -18.20 7.57
N ASN A 155 -31.12 -17.37 7.63
CA ASN A 155 -32.31 -17.63 8.47
C ASN A 155 -33.59 -17.48 7.63
N ASP A 156 -33.63 -18.17 6.51
CA ASP A 156 -34.72 -18.12 5.56
C ASP A 156 -35.18 -19.53 5.22
N LEU A 157 -36.45 -19.83 5.52
CA LEU A 157 -37.08 -21.12 5.27
C LEU A 157 -37.73 -21.23 3.89
N SER A 158 -37.78 -20.11 3.14
CA SER A 158 -38.49 -20.01 1.87
C SER A 158 -37.56 -19.78 0.67
N LEU A 159 -36.27 -20.05 0.84
CA LEU A 159 -35.26 -19.85 -0.20
C LEU A 159 -35.58 -20.67 -1.45
N THR A 160 -35.45 -20.00 -2.58
CA THR A 160 -35.52 -20.59 -3.91
C THR A 160 -34.30 -20.18 -4.75
N PRO A 161 -33.83 -21.08 -5.64
CA PRO A 161 -32.74 -20.73 -6.55
C PRO A 161 -33.10 -19.49 -7.38
N GLY A 162 -32.19 -18.53 -7.44
CA GLY A 162 -32.39 -17.25 -8.10
C GLY A 162 -32.79 -16.12 -7.16
N ASP A 163 -33.09 -16.39 -5.89
CA ASP A 163 -33.38 -15.35 -4.91
C ASP A 163 -32.16 -14.45 -4.70
N THR A 164 -32.38 -13.14 -4.72
CA THR A 164 -31.36 -12.12 -4.45
C THR A 164 -31.54 -11.48 -3.09
N VAL A 165 -32.68 -11.65 -2.43
CA VAL A 165 -32.96 -11.14 -1.09
C VAL A 165 -33.03 -12.32 -0.15
N ILE A 166 -32.20 -12.33 0.89
CA ILE A 166 -32.05 -13.42 1.83
C ILE A 166 -32.23 -12.90 3.25
N GLN A 167 -33.02 -13.61 4.04
CA GLN A 167 -33.12 -13.36 5.48
C GLN A 167 -31.92 -13.99 6.20
N VAL A 168 -31.33 -13.26 7.13
CA VAL A 168 -30.12 -13.65 7.87
C VAL A 168 -30.34 -13.52 9.38
N THR A 169 -29.58 -14.29 10.16
CA THR A 169 -29.67 -14.25 11.63
C THR A 169 -29.25 -12.90 12.19
N SER A 170 -28.25 -12.25 11.60
CA SER A 170 -27.77 -10.93 12.03
C SER A 170 -27.27 -10.11 10.83
N ALA A 171 -28.10 -9.20 10.35
CA ALA A 171 -27.71 -8.28 9.29
C ALA A 171 -26.75 -7.17 9.77
N HIS A 172 -26.65 -6.92 11.08
CA HIS A 172 -25.76 -5.92 11.66
C HIS A 172 -24.27 -6.26 11.50
N THR A 173 -23.93 -7.51 11.24
CA THR A 173 -22.55 -7.97 11.05
C THR A 173 -22.09 -7.87 9.61
N LEU A 174 -22.97 -7.48 8.70
CA LEU A 174 -22.73 -7.42 7.27
C LEU A 174 -22.75 -5.96 6.79
N SER A 175 -21.95 -5.67 5.79
CA SER A 175 -21.84 -4.32 5.20
C SER A 175 -22.12 -4.34 3.70
N VAL A 176 -22.72 -3.27 3.21
CA VAL A 176 -22.91 -3.04 1.76
C VAL A 176 -21.54 -2.99 1.08
N ASN A 177 -21.46 -3.51 -0.14
CA ASN A 177 -20.27 -3.72 -0.95
C ASN A 177 -19.30 -4.81 -0.48
N SER A 178 -19.54 -5.46 0.63
CA SER A 178 -18.78 -6.66 1.00
C SER A 178 -19.12 -7.83 0.08
N VAL A 179 -18.15 -8.70 -0.13
CA VAL A 179 -18.30 -9.94 -0.87
C VAL A 179 -18.31 -11.11 0.11
N VAL A 180 -19.28 -12.00 -0.04
CA VAL A 180 -19.49 -13.14 0.88
C VAL A 180 -19.67 -14.44 0.10
N LYS A 181 -19.37 -15.54 0.78
CA LYS A 181 -19.70 -16.90 0.38
C LYS A 181 -20.85 -17.39 1.25
N ILE A 182 -21.76 -18.19 0.71
CA ILE A 182 -22.92 -18.70 1.41
C ILE A 182 -22.91 -20.24 1.35
N GLY A 183 -22.70 -20.88 2.48
CA GLY A 183 -22.53 -22.34 2.52
C GLY A 183 -21.36 -22.79 1.66
N THR A 184 -21.64 -23.58 0.65
CA THR A 184 -20.67 -24.05 -0.34
C THR A 184 -20.64 -23.21 -1.62
N GLU A 185 -21.59 -22.28 -1.77
CA GLU A 185 -21.71 -21.44 -2.98
C GLU A 185 -20.90 -20.15 -2.85
N ASP A 186 -20.18 -19.84 -3.90
CA ASP A 186 -19.32 -18.66 -4.06
C ASP A 186 -19.70 -17.81 -5.28
N GLY A 187 -20.96 -17.89 -5.69
CA GLY A 187 -21.52 -17.12 -6.78
C GLY A 187 -21.15 -17.65 -8.17
N SER A 188 -21.59 -16.93 -9.20
CA SER A 188 -21.19 -17.24 -10.56
C SER A 188 -19.70 -16.97 -10.76
N ASP A 189 -19.01 -17.88 -11.43
CA ASP A 189 -17.58 -17.76 -11.77
C ASP A 189 -16.63 -17.64 -10.54
N ASN A 190 -17.04 -18.18 -9.36
CA ASN A 190 -16.26 -18.13 -8.13
C ASN A 190 -15.86 -16.70 -7.71
N THR A 191 -16.75 -15.73 -7.90
CA THR A 191 -16.46 -14.31 -7.59
C THR A 191 -17.07 -13.84 -6.26
N GLY A 192 -17.77 -14.73 -5.56
CA GLY A 192 -18.55 -14.41 -4.37
C GLY A 192 -19.84 -13.65 -4.68
N PHE A 193 -20.65 -13.47 -3.66
CA PHE A 193 -21.88 -12.68 -3.70
C PHE A 193 -21.62 -11.29 -3.12
N ARG A 194 -21.83 -10.23 -3.90
CA ARG A 194 -21.72 -8.86 -3.39
C ARG A 194 -23.01 -8.44 -2.72
N ILE A 195 -22.91 -7.92 -1.52
CA ILE A 195 -24.04 -7.34 -0.79
C ILE A 195 -24.32 -5.93 -1.34
N THR A 196 -25.48 -5.74 -1.95
CA THR A 196 -25.92 -4.45 -2.52
C THR A 196 -26.78 -3.64 -1.55
N ALA A 197 -27.48 -4.29 -0.63
CA ALA A 197 -28.23 -3.63 0.44
C ALA A 197 -28.28 -4.48 1.71
N VAL A 198 -28.39 -3.81 2.85
CA VAL A 198 -28.56 -4.43 4.17
C VAL A 198 -29.72 -3.74 4.88
N ASP A 199 -30.74 -4.50 5.26
CA ASP A 199 -31.84 -4.05 6.11
C ASP A 199 -31.72 -4.69 7.49
N THR A 200 -31.25 -3.89 8.45
CA THR A 200 -31.08 -4.35 9.83
C THR A 200 -32.40 -4.50 10.60
N THR A 201 -33.46 -3.89 10.12
CA THR A 201 -34.80 -3.98 10.74
C THR A 201 -35.48 -5.28 10.31
N ALA A 202 -35.45 -5.61 9.03
CA ALA A 202 -35.99 -6.84 8.49
C ALA A 202 -35.02 -8.03 8.64
N SER A 203 -33.77 -7.78 9.01
CA SER A 203 -32.68 -8.76 9.03
C SER A 203 -32.50 -9.43 7.66
N THR A 204 -32.50 -8.64 6.57
CA THR A 204 -32.30 -9.12 5.21
C THR A 204 -31.08 -8.47 4.56
N ILE A 205 -30.50 -9.22 3.62
CA ILE A 205 -29.48 -8.70 2.71
C ILE A 205 -29.98 -8.85 1.27
N THR A 206 -29.53 -7.95 0.41
CA THR A 206 -29.73 -8.06 -1.03
C THR A 206 -28.38 -8.31 -1.70
N LEU A 207 -28.32 -9.32 -2.53
CA LEU A 207 -27.14 -9.73 -3.28
C LEU A 207 -27.21 -9.17 -4.70
N ASP A 208 -26.06 -9.07 -5.37
CA ASP A 208 -25.95 -8.64 -6.77
C ASP A 208 -26.36 -9.73 -7.77
N GLN A 209 -26.41 -10.97 -7.34
CA GLN A 209 -26.81 -12.14 -8.13
C GLN A 209 -27.64 -13.11 -7.29
N GLY A 210 -28.43 -13.95 -7.98
CA GLY A 210 -29.26 -14.96 -7.31
C GLY A 210 -28.45 -16.12 -6.76
N ILE A 211 -28.90 -16.65 -5.62
CA ILE A 211 -28.33 -17.88 -5.04
C ILE A 211 -28.60 -19.09 -5.90
N GLY A 212 -27.77 -20.11 -5.80
CA GLY A 212 -27.94 -21.40 -6.47
C GLY A 212 -28.87 -22.37 -5.71
N THR A 213 -28.71 -23.62 -6.03
CA THR A 213 -29.55 -24.73 -5.45
C THR A 213 -29.04 -25.23 -4.11
N ASP A 214 -27.80 -24.96 -3.77
CA ASP A 214 -27.12 -25.57 -2.63
C ASP A 214 -27.18 -24.71 -1.36
N VAL A 215 -27.78 -23.49 -1.45
CA VAL A 215 -27.99 -22.64 -0.29
C VAL A 215 -29.22 -23.07 0.49
N SER A 216 -29.05 -23.27 1.80
CA SER A 216 -30.08 -23.75 2.71
C SER A 216 -30.15 -22.88 3.96
N ASN A 217 -31.29 -22.96 4.65
CA ASN A 217 -31.44 -22.34 5.96
C ASN A 217 -30.41 -22.91 6.96
N GLY A 218 -29.73 -22.03 7.66
CA GLY A 218 -28.66 -22.37 8.60
C GLY A 218 -27.25 -22.34 7.99
N ASP A 219 -27.11 -22.19 6.68
CA ASP A 219 -25.81 -22.09 6.04
C ASP A 219 -25.05 -20.87 6.51
N ALA A 220 -23.73 -20.99 6.67
CA ALA A 220 -22.87 -19.91 7.06
C ALA A 220 -22.72 -18.91 5.93
N ILE A 221 -22.82 -17.63 6.26
CA ILE A 221 -22.42 -16.51 5.41
C ILE A 221 -21.09 -16.01 5.95
N ILE A 222 -20.03 -16.20 5.17
CA ILE A 222 -18.66 -15.85 5.55
C ILE A 222 -18.07 -14.89 4.52
N PRO A 223 -17.10 -14.05 4.91
CA PRO A 223 -16.35 -13.26 3.95
C PRO A 223 -15.77 -14.15 2.84
N PHE A 224 -15.91 -13.71 1.59
CA PHE A 224 -15.37 -14.43 0.43
C PHE A 224 -13.98 -13.93 0.10
N PHE A 225 -13.08 -14.88 -0.13
CA PHE A 225 -11.74 -14.63 -0.67
C PHE A 225 -11.61 -15.43 -1.94
N ASP A 226 -11.15 -14.76 -2.97
CA ASP A 226 -10.95 -15.35 -4.29
C ASP A 226 -9.96 -16.53 -4.18
N PRO A 227 -10.38 -17.76 -4.48
CA PRO A 227 -9.50 -18.94 -4.41
C PRO A 227 -8.39 -18.90 -5.46
N ASP A 228 -8.54 -18.10 -6.51
CA ASP A 228 -7.55 -17.94 -7.60
C ASP A 228 -6.46 -16.93 -7.26
N ILE A 229 -6.39 -16.46 -6.00
CA ILE A 229 -5.28 -15.61 -5.56
C ILE A 229 -3.96 -16.38 -5.74
N THR A 230 -3.17 -15.92 -6.69
CA THR A 230 -1.85 -16.47 -6.91
C THR A 230 -0.83 -15.86 -5.97
N THR A 231 -0.19 -16.68 -5.15
CA THR A 231 1.03 -16.29 -4.46
C THR A 231 2.19 -16.40 -5.43
N THR A 232 2.94 -15.33 -5.62
CA THR A 232 4.15 -15.37 -6.41
C THR A 232 5.28 -15.96 -5.55
N SER A 233 5.97 -17.00 -6.04
CA SER A 233 7.24 -17.42 -5.41
C SER A 233 8.19 -16.23 -5.43
N SER A 234 8.77 -15.93 -4.28
CA SER A 234 9.60 -14.73 -4.14
C SER A 234 10.76 -15.01 -3.20
N SER A 235 11.90 -14.40 -3.51
CA SER A 235 13.10 -14.45 -2.71
C SER A 235 13.24 -13.20 -1.85
N LEU A 236 13.71 -13.40 -0.62
CA LEU A 236 14.01 -12.33 0.30
C LEU A 236 15.38 -11.73 -0.06
N ILE A 237 15.43 -10.42 -0.21
CA ILE A 237 16.71 -9.72 -0.35
C ILE A 237 17.38 -9.65 1.01
N ASN A 238 18.62 -10.12 1.07
CA ASN A 238 19.44 -10.01 2.26
C ASN A 238 20.05 -8.59 2.34
N GLY A 239 19.82 -7.87 3.42
CA GLY A 239 20.37 -6.53 3.67
C GLY A 239 21.91 -6.47 3.82
N ILE A 240 22.57 -7.64 3.91
CA ILE A 240 24.05 -7.71 3.98
C ILE A 240 24.69 -7.48 2.61
N SER A 241 23.98 -7.72 1.53
CA SER A 241 24.48 -7.58 0.17
C SER A 241 23.97 -6.27 -0.44
N GLY A 242 24.55 -5.16 -0.04
CA GLY A 242 24.19 -3.84 -0.53
C GLY A 242 25.40 -3.02 -0.95
N GLN A 243 25.23 -2.11 -1.90
CA GLN A 243 26.26 -1.19 -2.36
C GLN A 243 25.66 0.20 -2.56
N LEU A 244 26.36 1.22 -2.11
CA LEU A 244 26.05 2.61 -2.41
C LEU A 244 27.08 3.19 -3.36
N ASP A 245 26.62 3.66 -4.51
CA ASP A 245 27.41 4.48 -5.41
C ASP A 245 26.99 5.95 -5.24
N TRP A 246 27.95 6.81 -5.02
CA TRP A 246 27.76 8.24 -5.02
C TRP A 246 28.69 8.90 -6.03
N GLY A 247 28.11 9.45 -7.10
CA GLY A 247 28.87 10.09 -8.17
C GLY A 247 29.91 9.16 -8.81
N GLY A 248 29.58 7.87 -8.97
CA GLY A 248 30.47 6.87 -9.57
C GLY A 248 31.56 6.32 -8.65
N THR A 249 31.51 6.61 -7.35
CA THR A 249 32.39 5.97 -6.34
C THR A 249 31.57 4.98 -5.52
N SER A 250 31.99 3.71 -5.50
CA SER A 250 31.24 2.57 -4.94
C SER A 250 31.82 2.01 -3.62
N ASP A 251 32.64 2.77 -2.92
CA ASP A 251 33.41 2.25 -1.77
C ASP A 251 32.84 2.60 -0.40
N PHE A 252 31.54 2.96 -0.32
CA PHE A 252 30.93 3.36 0.94
C PHE A 252 30.28 2.15 1.63
N GLU A 253 30.63 1.95 2.90
CA GLU A 253 29.97 0.98 3.77
C GLU A 253 28.71 1.62 4.37
N ILE A 254 27.54 1.07 4.01
CA ILE A 254 26.25 1.57 4.48
C ILE A 254 25.87 0.81 5.73
N ASN A 255 25.51 1.55 6.78
CA ASN A 255 24.90 1.00 7.98
C ASN A 255 23.37 0.96 7.87
N SER A 256 22.77 2.03 7.34
CA SER A 256 21.35 2.05 7.03
C SER A 256 21.03 2.99 5.87
N PHE A 257 19.92 2.69 5.22
CA PHE A 257 19.33 3.50 4.15
C PHE A 257 17.84 3.60 4.36
N SER A 258 17.28 4.80 4.24
CA SER A 258 15.85 5.01 4.20
C SER A 258 15.48 5.98 3.08
N LEU A 259 14.33 5.74 2.48
CA LEU A 259 13.74 6.60 1.44
C LEU A 259 12.24 6.69 1.68
N THR A 260 11.73 7.90 1.79
CA THR A 260 10.30 8.18 1.95
C THR A 260 9.81 9.02 0.78
N VAL A 261 8.76 8.55 0.11
CA VAL A 261 8.03 9.27 -0.94
C VAL A 261 6.65 9.63 -0.39
N LYS A 262 6.36 10.93 -0.28
CA LYS A 262 5.10 11.43 0.24
C LYS A 262 4.37 12.25 -0.81
N ASN A 263 3.16 11.82 -1.18
CA ASN A 263 2.37 12.43 -2.27
C ASN A 263 1.54 13.63 -1.83
N ASN A 264 1.27 13.78 -0.51
CA ASN A 264 0.47 14.88 0.03
C ASN A 264 -0.91 15.00 -0.65
N PHE A 265 -1.61 13.89 -0.83
CA PHE A 265 -2.96 13.88 -1.41
C PHE A 265 -3.93 14.69 -0.56
N LYS A 266 -4.79 15.45 -1.23
CA LYS A 266 -5.89 16.19 -0.59
C LYS A 266 -7.22 15.55 -0.98
N PRO A 267 -8.00 15.04 -0.02
CA PRO A 267 -9.30 14.46 -0.32
C PRO A 267 -10.27 15.55 -0.80
N VAL A 268 -11.00 15.24 -1.87
CA VAL A 268 -12.11 16.06 -2.37
C VAL A 268 -13.39 15.53 -1.78
N GLN A 269 -14.07 16.36 -1.01
CA GLN A 269 -15.36 16.05 -0.40
C GLN A 269 -16.44 16.93 -1.00
N GLU A 270 -17.49 16.31 -1.50
CA GLU A 270 -18.66 17.03 -1.98
C GLU A 270 -19.65 17.29 -0.84
N ALA A 271 -20.34 18.41 -0.91
CA ALA A 271 -21.48 18.67 -0.04
C ALA A 271 -22.52 17.56 -0.20
N PHE A 272 -23.08 17.06 0.87
CA PHE A 272 -24.08 15.99 0.94
C PHE A 272 -23.55 14.56 0.70
N LYS A 273 -22.24 14.37 0.58
CA LYS A 273 -21.62 13.05 0.55
C LYS A 273 -20.67 12.90 1.74
N ALA A 274 -20.78 11.80 2.46
CA ALA A 274 -19.92 11.55 3.61
C ALA A 274 -18.55 10.98 3.17
N SER A 275 -18.51 10.23 2.06
CA SER A 275 -17.31 9.58 1.54
C SER A 275 -16.50 10.53 0.65
N VAL A 276 -15.18 10.35 0.63
CA VAL A 276 -14.27 11.05 -0.29
C VAL A 276 -14.59 10.62 -1.72
N GLN A 277 -14.68 11.58 -2.63
CA GLN A 277 -15.06 11.32 -4.02
C GLN A 277 -13.84 11.22 -4.93
N ASP A 278 -12.78 11.95 -4.61
CA ASP A 278 -11.58 12.04 -5.42
C ASP A 278 -10.40 12.53 -4.57
N TYR A 279 -9.19 12.43 -5.10
CA TYR A 279 -7.98 12.92 -4.47
C TYR A 279 -7.24 13.86 -5.41
N ILE A 280 -6.85 15.03 -4.91
CA ILE A 280 -6.00 15.96 -5.65
C ILE A 280 -4.56 15.73 -5.19
N PRO A 281 -3.64 15.35 -6.09
CA PRO A 281 -2.23 15.21 -5.74
C PRO A 281 -1.65 16.56 -5.31
N GLY A 282 -0.97 16.56 -4.18
CA GLY A 282 -0.22 17.71 -3.69
C GLY A 282 1.18 17.77 -4.28
N ARG A 283 2.00 18.67 -3.74
CA ARG A 283 3.44 18.66 -4.04
C ARG A 283 4.05 17.42 -3.37
N ARG A 284 4.80 16.65 -4.15
CA ARG A 284 5.48 15.46 -3.64
C ARG A 284 6.73 15.88 -2.87
N ASP A 285 6.89 15.29 -1.67
CA ASP A 285 8.10 15.42 -0.87
C ASP A 285 8.82 14.07 -0.87
N ILE A 286 10.11 14.09 -1.22
CA ILE A 286 10.94 12.90 -1.27
C ILE A 286 12.15 13.14 -0.39
N THR A 287 12.20 12.42 0.71
CA THR A 287 13.25 12.55 1.71
C THR A 287 13.86 11.19 2.02
N GLY A 288 15.04 11.18 2.55
CA GLY A 288 15.69 9.96 2.97
C GLY A 288 16.92 10.23 3.82
N GLU A 289 17.55 9.16 4.23
CA GLU A 289 18.72 9.19 5.07
C GLU A 289 19.66 8.04 4.71
N VAL A 290 20.93 8.34 4.66
CA VAL A 290 22.00 7.35 4.53
C VAL A 290 22.91 7.44 5.72
N VAL A 291 23.07 6.34 6.46
CA VAL A 291 24.06 6.23 7.52
C VAL A 291 25.24 5.44 7.00
N ILE A 292 26.40 6.08 7.00
CA ILE A 292 27.63 5.51 6.47
C ILE A 292 28.61 5.29 7.62
N THR A 293 29.21 4.11 7.64
CA THR A 293 30.36 3.78 8.50
C THR A 293 31.63 3.97 7.68
N GLY A 294 32.61 4.67 8.18
CA GLY A 294 33.75 4.95 7.34
C GLY A 294 35.07 5.26 8.00
N ALA A 295 36.13 4.90 7.29
CA ALA A 295 37.47 5.32 7.60
C ALA A 295 37.65 6.84 7.38
N LYS A 296 38.60 7.45 8.09
CA LYS A 296 38.82 8.90 8.12
C LYS A 296 38.97 9.55 6.73
N ASP A 297 39.62 8.86 5.80
CA ASP A 297 39.82 9.32 4.41
C ASP A 297 38.52 9.36 3.61
N LYS A 298 37.62 8.40 3.81
CA LYS A 298 36.29 8.37 3.19
C LYS A 298 35.40 9.51 3.71
N ILE A 299 35.47 9.81 5.01
CA ILE A 299 34.75 10.92 5.63
C ILE A 299 35.15 12.27 4.99
N MET A 300 36.43 12.49 4.78
CA MET A 300 36.92 13.71 4.13
C MET A 300 36.44 13.83 2.68
N THR A 301 36.36 12.71 1.96
CA THR A 301 35.82 12.67 0.60
C THR A 301 34.32 13.01 0.59
N LEU A 302 33.55 12.52 1.55
CA LEU A 302 32.12 12.85 1.69
C LEU A 302 31.90 14.32 2.00
N ILE A 303 32.64 14.90 2.93
CA ILE A 303 32.59 16.34 3.28
C ILE A 303 32.94 17.19 2.07
N TYR A 304 33.97 16.79 1.31
CA TYR A 304 34.34 17.50 0.08
C TYR A 304 33.20 17.45 -0.95
N ARG A 305 32.61 16.29 -1.22
CA ARG A 305 31.49 16.14 -2.16
C ARG A 305 30.26 16.91 -1.73
N TYR A 306 29.92 16.87 -0.44
CA TYR A 306 28.82 17.66 0.09
C TYR A 306 28.98 19.16 -0.19
N ASN A 307 30.19 19.70 0.03
CA ASN A 307 30.43 21.14 -0.13
C ASN A 307 30.59 21.59 -1.59
N PHE A 308 30.99 20.70 -2.50
CA PHE A 308 31.47 21.12 -3.83
C PHE A 308 30.84 20.40 -5.01
N ASP A 309 30.03 19.37 -4.80
CA ASP A 309 29.52 18.53 -5.88
C ASP A 309 28.05 18.11 -5.67
N SER A 310 27.16 19.08 -5.91
CA SER A 310 25.71 18.89 -5.80
C SER A 310 25.07 18.17 -7.01
N SER A 311 25.86 17.75 -8.00
CA SER A 311 25.37 17.19 -9.26
C SER A 311 25.41 15.67 -9.34
N ASN A 312 25.93 14.98 -8.30
CA ASN A 312 26.11 13.54 -8.33
C ASN A 312 24.89 12.81 -7.82
N ASN A 313 24.41 11.87 -8.64
CA ASN A 313 23.36 10.94 -8.23
C ASN A 313 23.82 9.95 -7.16
N ILE A 314 22.87 9.47 -6.39
CA ILE A 314 23.04 8.30 -5.51
C ILE A 314 22.36 7.10 -6.17
N VAL A 315 23.07 5.97 -6.18
CA VAL A 315 22.52 4.68 -6.58
C VAL A 315 22.73 3.68 -5.45
N ALA A 316 21.65 3.35 -4.77
CA ALA A 316 21.64 2.31 -3.74
C ALA A 316 21.18 0.98 -4.35
N ARG A 317 22.00 -0.06 -4.23
CA ARG A 317 21.70 -1.41 -4.72
C ARG A 317 21.54 -2.35 -3.54
N PHE A 318 20.47 -3.13 -3.56
CA PHE A 318 20.17 -4.15 -2.55
C PHE A 318 20.06 -5.50 -3.27
N GLY A 319 20.67 -6.55 -2.70
CA GLY A 319 20.75 -7.87 -3.31
C GLY A 319 22.09 -8.12 -4.00
N SER A 320 22.13 -9.08 -4.90
CA SER A 320 23.39 -9.49 -5.52
C SER A 320 24.01 -8.44 -6.44
N SER A 321 25.33 -8.38 -6.44
CA SER A 321 26.11 -7.56 -7.37
C SER A 321 26.28 -8.21 -8.74
N SER A 322 25.98 -9.50 -8.88
CA SER A 322 26.14 -10.25 -10.11
C SER A 322 25.11 -9.86 -11.17
N SER A 323 25.49 -9.89 -12.42
CA SER A 323 24.59 -9.62 -13.54
C SER A 323 23.57 -10.78 -13.67
N GLY A 324 22.29 -10.44 -13.67
CA GLY A 324 21.21 -11.41 -13.83
C GLY A 324 20.71 -12.03 -12.52
N GLU A 325 21.17 -11.58 -11.37
CA GLU A 325 20.65 -12.00 -10.08
C GLU A 325 19.61 -10.98 -9.54
N GLU A 326 18.80 -11.44 -8.62
CA GLU A 326 17.74 -10.65 -8.00
C GLU A 326 18.28 -9.46 -7.22
N LYS A 327 17.86 -8.27 -7.62
CA LYS A 327 18.30 -7.02 -6.99
C LYS A 327 17.27 -5.92 -7.12
N MET A 328 17.30 -5.02 -6.15
CA MET A 328 16.64 -3.73 -6.27
C MET A 328 17.69 -2.62 -6.38
N THR A 329 17.45 -1.69 -7.26
CA THR A 329 18.29 -0.50 -7.45
C THR A 329 17.43 0.74 -7.26
N VAL A 330 17.80 1.57 -6.29
CA VAL A 330 17.20 2.89 -6.05
C VAL A 330 18.14 3.94 -6.59
N THR A 331 17.67 4.74 -7.54
CA THR A 331 18.45 5.86 -8.11
C THR A 331 17.81 7.17 -7.69
N ILE A 332 18.59 8.03 -7.05
CA ILE A 332 18.25 9.40 -6.68
C ILE A 332 19.05 10.31 -7.57
N ALA A 333 18.37 11.05 -8.46
CA ALA A 333 19.03 11.80 -9.51
C ALA A 333 19.80 13.03 -8.97
N LYS A 334 19.19 13.76 -8.04
CA LYS A 334 19.77 14.97 -7.45
C LYS A 334 19.48 15.02 -5.95
N PRO A 335 20.31 14.37 -5.11
CA PRO A 335 20.18 14.49 -3.67
C PRO A 335 20.73 15.84 -3.18
N GLU A 336 19.96 16.53 -2.38
CA GLU A 336 20.42 17.65 -1.55
C GLU A 336 20.55 17.17 -0.11
N PHE A 337 21.76 17.26 0.44
CA PHE A 337 22.03 16.77 1.80
C PHE A 337 21.98 17.89 2.82
N ASP A 338 21.39 17.58 3.98
CA ASP A 338 21.53 18.38 5.19
C ASP A 338 22.57 17.72 6.09
N PHE A 339 23.79 18.20 6.07
CA PHE A 339 24.84 17.66 6.92
C PHE A 339 24.59 18.03 8.38
N SER A 340 24.22 17.04 9.21
CA SER A 340 23.82 17.34 10.57
C SER A 340 24.92 17.12 11.61
N GLU A 341 25.59 15.99 11.63
CA GLU A 341 26.57 15.69 12.69
C GLU A 341 27.48 14.52 12.31
N VAL A 342 28.74 14.58 12.77
CA VAL A 342 29.66 13.45 12.78
C VAL A 342 29.69 12.92 14.19
N THR A 343 29.15 11.74 14.43
CA THR A 343 29.22 11.09 15.74
C THR A 343 30.48 10.28 15.83
N VAL A 344 31.33 10.61 16.80
CA VAL A 344 32.57 9.89 17.11
C VAL A 344 32.44 9.23 18.50
N PRO A 345 31.96 7.99 18.58
CA PRO A 345 31.83 7.29 19.84
C PRO A 345 33.22 6.87 20.40
N GLU A 346 33.30 6.69 21.71
CA GLU A 346 34.57 6.40 22.41
C GLU A 346 35.18 5.03 22.07
N ALA A 347 34.39 4.07 21.60
CA ALA A 347 34.82 2.68 21.37
C ALA A 347 34.16 2.02 20.13
N GLU A 348 33.52 2.78 19.28
CA GLU A 348 32.79 2.27 18.11
C GLU A 348 33.27 2.94 16.81
N GLU A 349 32.90 2.39 15.70
CA GLU A 349 33.21 2.98 14.39
C GLU A 349 32.55 4.34 14.23
N VAL A 350 33.22 5.25 13.53
CA VAL A 350 32.68 6.58 13.22
C VAL A 350 31.54 6.45 12.21
N THR A 351 30.36 6.89 12.59
CA THR A 351 29.19 6.92 11.71
C THR A 351 28.84 8.34 11.32
N ILE A 352 28.44 8.50 10.08
CA ILE A 352 27.95 9.77 9.54
C ILE A 352 26.52 9.59 9.09
N ASN A 353 25.66 10.42 9.61
CA ASN A 353 24.26 10.50 9.23
C ASN A 353 24.09 11.59 8.18
N LEU A 354 23.55 11.23 7.00
CA LEU A 354 23.34 12.08 5.85
C LEU A 354 21.88 12.09 5.46
N PRO A 355 21.04 12.91 6.10
CA PRO A 355 19.70 13.15 5.62
C PRO A 355 19.73 13.91 4.29
N PHE A 356 18.84 13.58 3.39
CA PHE A 356 18.75 14.21 2.08
C PHE A 356 17.31 14.46 1.64
N THR A 357 17.15 15.46 0.78
CA THR A 357 15.94 15.68 -0.03
C THR A 357 16.26 15.37 -1.48
N ALA A 358 15.46 14.52 -2.11
CA ALA A 358 15.63 14.19 -3.52
C ALA A 358 14.90 15.19 -4.40
N LEU A 359 15.63 15.84 -5.30
CA LEU A 359 15.14 16.82 -6.24
C LEU A 359 15.14 16.25 -7.67
N ALA A 360 14.22 16.74 -8.50
CA ALA A 360 14.28 16.51 -9.93
C ALA A 360 15.46 17.26 -10.58
N THR A 361 16.00 16.73 -11.65
CA THR A 361 17.14 17.36 -12.36
C THR A 361 16.76 18.69 -13.01
N THR A 362 15.50 18.82 -13.43
CA THR A 362 14.92 20.04 -14.01
C THR A 362 13.52 20.29 -13.46
N ASP A 363 12.96 21.46 -13.69
CA ASP A 363 11.61 21.86 -13.29
C ASP A 363 10.49 21.07 -13.98
N THR A 364 10.80 20.37 -15.07
CA THR A 364 9.87 19.54 -15.86
C THR A 364 10.16 18.06 -15.76
N ALA A 365 11.24 17.65 -15.07
CA ALA A 365 11.61 16.25 -14.95
C ALA A 365 10.85 15.53 -13.83
N THR A 366 10.65 14.21 -14.02
CA THR A 366 10.04 13.30 -13.05
C THR A 366 11.04 12.27 -12.53
N ASP A 367 12.32 12.64 -12.52
CA ASP A 367 13.47 11.76 -12.33
C ASP A 367 14.07 11.83 -10.92
N ALA A 368 13.45 12.55 -9.99
CA ALA A 368 13.99 12.70 -8.63
C ALA A 368 14.37 11.35 -8.00
N VAL A 369 13.50 10.33 -8.18
CA VAL A 369 13.74 8.95 -7.74
C VAL A 369 13.22 7.98 -8.78
N SER A 370 13.97 6.90 -9.01
CA SER A 370 13.50 5.70 -9.70
C SER A 370 13.89 4.44 -8.92
N ILE A 371 13.02 3.42 -8.94
CA ILE A 371 13.24 2.13 -8.28
C ILE A 371 13.13 1.05 -9.35
N ALA A 372 14.23 0.36 -9.61
CA ALA A 372 14.30 -0.74 -10.55
C ALA A 372 14.48 -2.07 -9.83
N ILE A 373 13.68 -3.07 -10.19
CA ILE A 373 13.75 -4.43 -9.68
C ILE A 373 14.14 -5.33 -10.82
N THR A 374 15.23 -6.04 -10.65
CA THR A 374 15.73 -7.00 -11.65
C THR A 374 15.56 -8.41 -11.11
N THR A 375 15.00 -9.29 -11.90
CA THR A 375 14.83 -10.72 -11.60
C THR A 375 15.57 -11.56 -12.61
N ASN A 376 15.90 -12.78 -12.24
CA ASN A 376 16.58 -13.75 -13.11
C ASN A 376 15.73 -14.16 -14.31
#